data_f95b609d972dfcda06da7770839d80f5
#
_entry.id   f95b609d972dfcda06da7770839d80f5
#
_cell.length_a   1.000
_cell.length_b   1.000
_cell.length_c   1.000
_cell.angle_alpha   90.00
_cell.angle_beta   90.00
_cell.angle_gamma   90.00
#
_symmetry.space_group_name_H-M   'P 1'
#
loop_
_entity.id
_entity.type
_entity.pdbx_description
1 polymer ?
#
loop_
_entity_poly.entity_id
_entity_poly.type
_entity_poly.pdbx_seq_one_letter_code
_entity_poly.pdbx_strand_id
1 'polypeptide(L)'
;MIFDDATLQNVMDVVEKRHLKLNDYTRHQAYVPSTCQVIQNKVGTAPLMWFERDGKVLVSMPGVPFEMCEMMHRSVIPKLLHTFDSNVSLLHRTLIVIDISESLLAMKLADFEKELPRWLHLAYLPTPGLIRLRITGSHVDGAILKKEIDKQVEKLHSIVGDLIICDEDLPIAQILGNELLKRGLTISTAESCTGGNIAHCITANAGSSAYYLGSVVSYANEVKQQVLGVLEQ
;
A
#
# COMPACT_ATOMS: atom_id res chain seq x y z
N MET A 1 14.23 -33.71 -3.97
CA MET A 1 12.88 -33.45 -4.49
C MET A 1 12.03 -34.67 -4.22
N ILE A 2 10.83 -34.47 -3.72
CA ILE A 2 9.78 -35.50 -3.56
C ILE A 2 8.57 -35.08 -4.39
N PHE A 3 7.77 -36.06 -4.78
CA PHE A 3 6.51 -35.82 -5.45
C PHE A 3 5.42 -35.63 -4.39
N ASP A 4 4.67 -34.54 -4.48
CA ASP A 4 3.58 -34.19 -3.55
C ASP A 4 2.23 -34.32 -4.25
N ASP A 5 1.49 -35.36 -3.90
CA ASP A 5 0.19 -35.67 -4.48
C ASP A 5 -0.84 -34.56 -4.22
N ALA A 6 -0.78 -33.91 -3.06
CA ALA A 6 -1.68 -32.79 -2.73
C ALA A 6 -1.43 -31.58 -3.63
N THR A 7 -0.18 -31.31 -3.99
CA THR A 7 0.18 -30.28 -4.96
C THR A 7 -0.30 -30.64 -6.35
N LEU A 8 -0.13 -31.91 -6.79
CA LEU A 8 -0.67 -32.33 -8.07
C LEU A 8 -2.19 -32.16 -8.13
N GLN A 9 -2.89 -32.55 -7.07
CA GLN A 9 -4.35 -32.39 -7.01
C GLN A 9 -4.74 -30.91 -7.13
N ASN A 10 -4.08 -30.00 -6.39
CA ASN A 10 -4.33 -28.56 -6.50
C ASN A 10 -4.06 -28.03 -7.92
N VAL A 11 -2.97 -28.50 -8.56
CA VAL A 11 -2.66 -28.16 -9.96
C VAL A 11 -3.80 -28.59 -10.89
N MET A 12 -4.30 -29.82 -10.74
CA MET A 12 -5.42 -30.33 -11.56
C MET A 12 -6.69 -29.51 -11.35
N ASP A 13 -7.04 -29.20 -10.11
CA ASP A 13 -8.22 -28.39 -9.77
C ASP A 13 -8.15 -26.97 -10.38
N VAL A 14 -6.98 -26.34 -10.36
CA VAL A 14 -6.77 -25.01 -10.94
C VAL A 14 -6.83 -25.05 -12.47
N VAL A 15 -6.21 -26.05 -13.08
CA VAL A 15 -6.20 -26.24 -14.54
C VAL A 15 -7.62 -26.50 -15.06
N GLU A 16 -8.40 -27.35 -14.36
CA GLU A 16 -9.79 -27.65 -14.69
C GLU A 16 -10.68 -26.39 -14.58
N LYS A 17 -10.60 -25.65 -13.47
CA LYS A 17 -11.34 -24.40 -13.27
C LYS A 17 -11.07 -23.35 -14.34
N ARG A 18 -9.85 -23.34 -14.90
CA ARG A 18 -9.46 -22.41 -15.97
C ARG A 18 -9.72 -22.96 -17.37
N HIS A 19 -10.31 -24.15 -17.50
CA HIS A 19 -10.53 -24.84 -18.77
C HIS A 19 -9.23 -25.04 -19.59
N LEU A 20 -8.11 -25.25 -18.90
CA LEU A 20 -6.81 -25.49 -19.51
C LEU A 20 -6.51 -26.99 -19.56
N LYS A 21 -5.49 -27.37 -20.35
CA LYS A 21 -4.97 -28.74 -20.38
C LYS A 21 -3.75 -28.85 -19.47
N LEU A 22 -3.73 -29.91 -18.67
CA LEU A 22 -2.53 -30.26 -17.90
C LEU A 22 -1.39 -30.60 -18.87
N ASN A 23 -0.23 -30.02 -18.65
CA ASN A 23 1.00 -30.31 -19.38
C ASN A 23 2.12 -30.74 -18.42
N ASP A 24 3.21 -31.27 -18.97
CA ASP A 24 4.29 -31.82 -18.15
C ASP A 24 4.98 -30.76 -17.27
N TYR A 25 5.14 -29.51 -17.74
CA TYR A 25 5.72 -28.41 -16.96
C TYR A 25 4.85 -28.09 -15.74
N THR A 26 3.54 -28.02 -15.93
CA THR A 26 2.59 -27.76 -14.85
C THR A 26 2.55 -28.92 -13.86
N ARG A 27 2.61 -30.16 -14.37
CA ARG A 27 2.69 -31.38 -13.53
C ARG A 27 3.99 -31.43 -12.72
N HIS A 28 5.12 -30.95 -13.26
CA HIS A 28 6.40 -30.91 -12.55
C HIS A 28 6.39 -29.96 -11.32
N GLN A 29 5.42 -29.06 -11.20
CA GLN A 29 5.25 -28.24 -9.99
C GLN A 29 4.89 -29.06 -8.74
N ALA A 30 4.47 -30.31 -8.91
CA ALA A 30 4.27 -31.24 -7.81
C ALA A 30 5.59 -31.81 -7.23
N TYR A 31 6.75 -31.57 -7.85
CA TYR A 31 8.03 -31.93 -7.28
C TYR A 31 8.55 -30.79 -6.38
N VAL A 32 8.59 -31.05 -5.09
CA VAL A 32 8.98 -30.07 -4.07
C VAL A 32 10.20 -30.60 -3.28
N PRO A 33 10.99 -29.70 -2.66
CA PRO A 33 12.05 -30.11 -1.75
C PRO A 33 11.49 -30.91 -0.56
N SER A 34 12.15 -32.00 -0.19
CA SER A 34 11.73 -32.83 0.95
C SER A 34 11.82 -32.12 2.32
N THR A 35 12.53 -30.99 2.37
CA THR A 35 12.77 -30.21 3.59
C THR A 35 11.79 -29.05 3.76
N CYS A 36 10.85 -28.86 2.84
CA CYS A 36 9.86 -27.79 2.96
C CYS A 36 8.51 -28.31 3.43
N GLN A 37 7.77 -27.47 4.11
CA GLN A 37 6.32 -27.60 4.25
C GLN A 37 5.66 -26.94 3.06
N VAL A 38 4.84 -27.68 2.33
CA VAL A 38 4.08 -27.17 1.20
C VAL A 38 2.80 -26.52 1.69
N ILE A 39 2.51 -25.32 1.19
CA ILE A 39 1.24 -24.62 1.38
C ILE A 39 0.62 -24.42 0.00
N GLN A 40 -0.60 -24.96 -0.19
CA GLN A 40 -1.26 -24.98 -1.49
C GLN A 40 -1.71 -23.58 -1.92
N ASN A 41 -1.45 -23.26 -3.17
CA ASN A 41 -1.89 -22.03 -3.82
C ASN A 41 -3.29 -22.24 -4.41
N LYS A 42 -4.31 -21.70 -3.79
CA LYS A 42 -5.71 -21.86 -4.25
C LYS A 42 -6.09 -21.03 -5.48
N VAL A 43 -5.24 -20.09 -5.86
CA VAL A 43 -5.47 -19.17 -6.98
C VAL A 43 -4.49 -19.36 -8.13
N GLY A 44 -3.53 -20.29 -7.99
CA GLY A 44 -2.54 -20.62 -9.00
C GLY A 44 -2.03 -22.04 -8.85
N THR A 45 -1.20 -22.49 -9.78
CA THR A 45 -0.67 -23.86 -9.82
C THR A 45 0.62 -24.06 -9.01
N ALA A 46 1.45 -23.03 -8.89
CA ALA A 46 2.73 -23.13 -8.17
C ALA A 46 2.49 -23.01 -6.66
N PRO A 47 2.93 -24.00 -5.85
CA PRO A 47 2.76 -23.96 -4.40
C PRO A 47 3.70 -22.96 -3.73
N LEU A 48 3.39 -22.58 -2.49
CA LEU A 48 4.31 -21.93 -1.58
C LEU A 48 5.12 -23.00 -0.84
N MET A 49 6.40 -22.79 -0.68
CA MET A 49 7.30 -23.66 0.06
C MET A 49 7.84 -22.91 1.29
N TRP A 50 7.52 -23.42 2.45
CA TRP A 50 7.95 -22.90 3.75
C TRP A 50 9.08 -23.75 4.28
N PHE A 51 10.23 -23.14 4.55
CA PHE A 51 11.40 -23.79 5.16
C PHE A 51 11.64 -23.17 6.51
N GLU A 52 11.87 -24.00 7.50
CA GLU A 52 12.21 -23.57 8.85
C GLU A 52 13.47 -24.32 9.33
N ARG A 53 14.44 -23.55 9.80
CA ARG A 53 15.69 -24.10 10.32
C ARG A 53 16.33 -23.11 11.29
N ASP A 54 16.76 -23.62 12.45
CA ASP A 54 17.50 -22.86 13.47
C ASP A 54 16.81 -21.53 13.86
N GLY A 55 15.48 -21.55 14.02
CA GLY A 55 14.66 -20.36 14.35
C GLY A 55 14.56 -19.35 13.21
N LYS A 56 14.96 -19.71 11.99
CA LYS A 56 14.84 -18.87 10.79
C LYS A 56 13.83 -19.47 9.83
N VAL A 57 13.13 -18.60 9.13
CA VAL A 57 12.14 -18.99 8.12
C VAL A 57 12.55 -18.44 6.76
N LEU A 58 12.49 -19.30 5.74
CA LEU A 58 12.58 -18.93 4.34
C LEU A 58 11.27 -19.31 3.66
N VAL A 59 10.68 -18.39 2.93
CA VAL A 59 9.44 -18.62 2.19
C VAL A 59 9.69 -18.41 0.71
N SER A 60 9.43 -19.45 -0.10
CA SER A 60 9.44 -19.37 -1.56
C SER A 60 8.01 -19.32 -2.07
N MET A 61 7.69 -18.30 -2.87
CA MET A 61 6.33 -18.04 -3.38
C MET A 61 6.33 -17.85 -4.90
N PRO A 62 5.16 -18.06 -5.55
CA PRO A 62 4.98 -17.70 -6.95
C PRO A 62 5.30 -16.22 -7.21
N GLY A 63 5.90 -15.92 -8.38
CA GLY A 63 6.23 -14.56 -8.78
C GLY A 63 5.04 -13.73 -9.30
N VAL A 64 3.87 -14.33 -9.45
CA VAL A 64 2.65 -13.62 -9.88
C VAL A 64 2.13 -12.76 -8.73
N PRO A 65 2.06 -11.41 -8.86
CA PRO A 65 1.74 -10.52 -7.73
C PRO A 65 0.42 -10.83 -7.04
N PHE A 66 -0.62 -11.13 -7.80
CA PHE A 66 -1.93 -11.47 -7.24
C PHE A 66 -1.88 -12.75 -6.38
N GLU A 67 -1.22 -13.80 -6.86
CA GLU A 67 -1.05 -15.07 -6.14
C GLU A 67 -0.21 -14.86 -4.87
N MET A 68 0.88 -14.10 -4.98
CA MET A 68 1.75 -13.76 -3.87
C MET A 68 1.00 -12.99 -2.76
N CYS A 69 0.25 -11.96 -3.12
CA CYS A 69 -0.54 -11.18 -2.15
C CYS A 69 -1.57 -12.05 -1.42
N GLU A 70 -2.31 -12.90 -2.14
CA GLU A 70 -3.30 -13.81 -1.54
C GLU A 70 -2.63 -14.79 -0.56
N MET A 71 -1.51 -15.39 -0.95
CA MET A 71 -0.77 -16.31 -0.09
C MET A 71 -0.13 -15.64 1.12
N MET A 72 0.38 -14.42 0.96
CA MET A 72 0.88 -13.61 2.08
C MET A 72 -0.20 -13.38 3.13
N HIS A 73 -1.35 -12.86 2.72
CA HIS A 73 -2.44 -12.55 3.66
C HIS A 73 -3.02 -13.80 4.32
N ARG A 74 -3.22 -14.84 3.53
CA ARG A 74 -3.97 -16.04 3.97
C ARG A 74 -3.14 -17.02 4.77
N SER A 75 -1.84 -17.11 4.48
CA SER A 75 -1.00 -18.19 5.00
C SER A 75 0.30 -17.70 5.64
N VAL A 76 1.06 -16.84 4.94
CA VAL A 76 2.41 -16.48 5.40
C VAL A 76 2.37 -15.60 6.64
N ILE A 77 1.63 -14.49 6.59
CA ILE A 77 1.55 -13.55 7.72
C ILE A 77 1.00 -14.23 8.98
N PRO A 78 -0.15 -14.95 8.94
CA PRO A 78 -0.65 -15.64 10.13
C PRO A 78 0.35 -16.67 10.69
N LYS A 79 1.02 -17.42 9.79
CA LYS A 79 2.01 -18.41 10.22
C LYS A 79 3.26 -17.77 10.82
N LEU A 80 3.74 -16.66 10.26
CA LEU A 80 4.87 -15.89 10.83
C LEU A 80 4.52 -15.35 12.23
N LEU A 81 3.32 -14.77 12.39
CA LEU A 81 2.85 -14.26 13.68
C LEU A 81 2.76 -15.37 14.74
N HIS A 82 2.40 -16.58 14.33
CA HIS A 82 2.39 -17.73 15.24
C HIS A 82 3.80 -18.27 15.53
N THR A 83 4.71 -18.25 14.55
CA THR A 83 6.07 -18.79 14.68
C THR A 83 6.98 -17.84 15.47
N PHE A 84 6.82 -16.54 15.26
CA PHE A 84 7.60 -15.50 15.91
C PHE A 84 6.69 -14.71 16.85
N ASP A 85 6.47 -15.25 18.05
CA ASP A 85 5.74 -14.54 19.10
C ASP A 85 6.58 -13.35 19.57
N SER A 86 6.25 -12.18 19.06
CA SER A 86 6.92 -10.94 19.40
C SER A 86 6.06 -10.22 20.46
N ASN A 87 6.55 -10.19 21.71
CA ASN A 87 5.96 -9.40 22.78
C ASN A 87 6.14 -7.88 22.60
N VAL A 88 6.52 -7.43 21.38
CA VAL A 88 6.79 -6.03 21.08
C VAL A 88 5.74 -5.52 20.12
N SER A 89 5.00 -4.51 20.55
CA SER A 89 4.10 -3.74 19.71
C SER A 89 4.91 -2.83 18.80
N LEU A 90 4.60 -2.84 17.51
CA LEU A 90 5.10 -1.91 16.51
C LEU A 90 3.95 -1.01 16.06
N LEU A 91 4.16 0.29 16.09
CA LEU A 91 3.17 1.26 15.63
C LEU A 91 3.85 2.34 14.78
N HIS A 92 3.14 2.82 13.78
CA HIS A 92 3.56 3.99 13.01
C HIS A 92 2.37 4.93 12.75
N ARG A 93 2.68 6.21 12.60
CA ARG A 93 1.77 7.26 12.14
C ARG A 93 2.43 8.00 11.00
N THR A 94 1.69 8.25 9.95
CA THR A 94 2.14 8.97 8.77
C THR A 94 1.32 10.24 8.62
N LEU A 95 2.01 11.37 8.50
CA LEU A 95 1.42 12.68 8.22
C LEU A 95 1.74 13.04 6.77
N ILE A 96 0.78 13.62 6.06
CA ILE A 96 0.98 14.09 4.70
C ILE A 96 1.32 15.58 4.75
N VAL A 97 2.53 15.93 4.32
CA VAL A 97 3.08 17.29 4.32
C VAL A 97 3.23 17.76 2.88
N ILE A 98 2.82 19.01 2.60
CA ILE A 98 2.93 19.64 1.28
C ILE A 98 3.65 21.00 1.37
N ASP A 99 3.94 21.59 0.21
CA ASP A 99 4.47 22.96 0.06
C ASP A 99 5.82 23.22 0.74
N ILE A 100 6.61 22.17 0.94
CA ILE A 100 7.97 22.27 1.49
C ILE A 100 8.90 21.23 0.87
N SER A 101 10.19 21.57 0.72
CA SER A 101 11.20 20.58 0.35
C SER A 101 11.62 19.73 1.55
N GLU A 102 12.07 18.49 1.28
CA GLU A 102 12.54 17.57 2.33
C GLU A 102 13.64 18.21 3.21
N SER A 103 14.61 18.88 2.60
CA SER A 103 15.71 19.52 3.31
C SER A 103 15.25 20.63 4.25
N LEU A 104 14.30 21.45 3.82
CA LEU A 104 13.74 22.51 4.68
C LEU A 104 12.88 21.92 5.80
N LEU A 105 12.13 20.88 5.52
CA LEU A 105 11.35 20.18 6.54
C LEU A 105 12.27 19.57 7.60
N ALA A 106 13.34 18.88 7.19
CA ALA A 106 14.34 18.33 8.10
C ALA A 106 15.03 19.41 8.95
N MET A 107 15.35 20.57 8.36
CA MET A 107 15.89 21.70 9.13
C MET A 107 14.89 22.19 10.20
N LYS A 108 13.63 22.33 9.88
CA LYS A 108 12.59 22.75 10.82
C LYS A 108 12.38 21.75 11.97
N LEU A 109 12.58 20.46 11.69
CA LEU A 109 12.36 19.37 12.63
C LEU A 109 13.63 18.89 13.34
N ALA A 110 14.79 19.51 13.09
CA ALA A 110 16.08 19.07 13.64
C ALA A 110 16.11 18.99 15.18
N ASP A 111 15.49 19.94 15.88
CA ASP A 111 15.44 19.90 17.35
C ASP A 111 14.37 18.91 17.84
N PHE A 112 13.24 18.78 17.15
CA PHE A 112 12.25 17.76 17.42
C PHE A 112 12.86 16.34 17.33
N GLU A 113 13.67 16.06 16.31
CA GLU A 113 14.33 14.76 16.15
C GLU A 113 15.31 14.45 17.27
N LYS A 114 16.06 15.45 17.76
CA LYS A 114 16.99 15.29 18.90
C LYS A 114 16.26 14.94 20.21
N GLU A 115 15.02 15.43 20.36
CA GLU A 115 14.21 15.20 21.55
C GLU A 115 13.40 13.90 21.48
N LEU A 116 13.36 13.22 20.33
CA LEU A 116 12.62 11.96 20.19
C LEU A 116 13.15 10.89 21.14
N PRO A 117 12.28 10.15 21.83
CA PRO A 117 12.67 8.94 22.54
C PRO A 117 13.44 7.98 21.64
N ARG A 118 14.48 7.32 22.16
CA ARG A 118 15.35 6.41 21.38
C ARG A 118 14.63 5.24 20.68
N TRP A 119 13.43 4.92 21.12
CA TRP A 119 12.58 3.86 20.56
C TRP A 119 11.56 4.39 19.55
N LEU A 120 11.60 5.68 19.23
CA LEU A 120 10.88 6.32 18.13
C LEU A 120 11.84 6.75 17.03
N HIS A 121 11.40 6.67 15.79
CA HIS A 121 12.14 7.10 14.61
C HIS A 121 11.25 7.93 13.71
N LEU A 122 11.78 9.04 13.19
CA LEU A 122 11.17 9.85 12.15
C LEU A 122 11.75 9.47 10.79
N ALA A 123 10.91 9.35 9.78
CA ALA A 123 11.33 9.11 8.41
C ALA A 123 10.62 10.06 7.46
N TYR A 124 11.39 10.59 6.50
CA TYR A 124 10.91 11.42 5.40
C TYR A 124 10.80 10.55 4.16
N LEU A 125 9.61 10.46 3.59
CA LEU A 125 9.32 9.65 2.41
C LEU A 125 8.79 10.56 1.30
N PRO A 126 9.68 11.25 0.56
CA PRO A 126 9.29 12.20 -0.47
C PRO A 126 8.70 11.49 -1.68
N THR A 127 7.66 12.07 -2.23
CA THR A 127 7.11 11.76 -3.54
C THR A 127 6.82 13.07 -4.27
N PRO A 128 6.66 13.11 -5.59
CA PRO A 128 6.37 14.35 -6.30
C PRO A 128 5.15 15.07 -5.68
N GLY A 129 5.38 16.31 -5.20
CA GLY A 129 4.35 17.18 -4.66
C GLY A 129 4.00 16.99 -3.18
N LEU A 130 4.49 15.96 -2.49
CA LEU A 130 4.24 15.76 -1.06
C LEU A 130 5.34 14.96 -0.35
N ILE A 131 5.40 15.07 0.96
CA ILE A 131 6.27 14.27 1.83
C ILE A 131 5.40 13.49 2.82
N ARG A 132 5.58 12.17 2.88
CA ARG A 132 5.04 11.37 3.97
C ARG A 132 6.01 11.41 5.14
N LEU A 133 5.63 12.11 6.20
CA LEU A 133 6.40 12.20 7.43
C LEU A 133 5.92 11.10 8.37
N ARG A 134 6.76 10.08 8.62
CA ARG A 134 6.36 8.89 9.36
C ARG A 134 7.10 8.76 10.68
N ILE A 135 6.37 8.74 11.78
CA ILE A 135 6.89 8.32 13.08
C ILE A 135 6.65 6.81 13.22
N THR A 136 7.71 6.08 13.52
CA THR A 136 7.65 4.63 13.80
C THR A 136 8.24 4.38 15.17
N GLY A 137 7.60 3.53 15.97
CA GLY A 137 8.10 3.13 17.27
C GLY A 137 7.79 1.68 17.60
N SER A 138 8.57 1.15 18.55
CA SER A 138 8.39 -0.20 19.09
C SER A 138 8.49 -0.19 20.60
N HIS A 139 7.56 -0.86 21.30
CA HIS A 139 7.54 -0.95 22.75
C HIS A 139 6.81 -2.21 23.21
N VAL A 140 7.20 -2.77 24.35
CA VAL A 140 6.52 -3.94 24.94
C VAL A 140 5.08 -3.62 25.35
N ASP A 141 4.81 -2.39 25.76
CA ASP A 141 3.46 -1.89 26.06
C ASP A 141 2.94 -1.03 24.92
N GLY A 142 1.95 -1.56 24.19
CA GLY A 142 1.32 -0.88 23.05
C GLY A 142 0.52 0.38 23.44
N ALA A 143 0.02 0.47 24.68
CA ALA A 143 -0.71 1.65 25.14
C ALA A 143 0.25 2.81 25.40
N ILE A 144 1.41 2.54 26.00
CA ILE A 144 2.49 3.54 26.17
C ILE A 144 3.00 4.00 24.82
N LEU A 145 3.23 3.06 23.88
CA LEU A 145 3.66 3.36 22.52
C LEU A 145 2.70 4.31 21.82
N LYS A 146 1.39 3.97 21.84
CA LYS A 146 0.36 4.79 21.21
C LYS A 146 0.30 6.19 21.80
N LYS A 147 0.27 6.31 23.14
CA LYS A 147 0.21 7.59 23.83
C LYS A 147 1.41 8.49 23.47
N GLU A 148 2.62 7.92 23.42
CA GLU A 148 3.81 8.70 23.08
C GLU A 148 3.81 9.12 21.61
N ILE A 149 3.40 8.25 20.68
CA ILE A 149 3.27 8.64 19.27
C ILE A 149 2.25 9.76 19.11
N ASP A 150 1.07 9.65 19.73
CA ASP A 150 0.02 10.68 19.66
C ASP A 150 0.57 12.04 20.18
N LYS A 151 1.31 12.05 21.28
CA LYS A 151 2.00 13.25 21.81
C LYS A 151 3.02 13.82 20.84
N GLN A 152 3.80 12.99 20.16
CA GLN A 152 4.77 13.45 19.17
C GLN A 152 4.07 14.01 17.92
N VAL A 153 2.95 13.46 17.51
CA VAL A 153 2.10 14.02 16.44
C VAL A 153 1.60 15.42 16.81
N GLU A 154 1.11 15.63 18.05
CA GLU A 154 0.72 16.96 18.54
C GLU A 154 1.89 17.97 18.48
N LYS A 155 3.11 17.56 18.85
CA LYS A 155 4.30 18.40 18.71
C LYS A 155 4.60 18.75 17.25
N LEU A 156 4.49 17.79 16.32
CA LEU A 156 4.66 18.07 14.88
C LEU A 156 3.64 19.09 14.37
N HIS A 157 2.39 18.98 14.79
CA HIS A 157 1.38 19.99 14.45
C HIS A 157 1.73 21.38 15.01
N SER A 158 2.37 21.47 16.17
CA SER A 158 2.81 22.76 16.71
C SER A 158 3.98 23.40 15.94
N ILE A 159 4.78 22.60 15.23
CA ILE A 159 5.97 23.08 14.51
C ILE A 159 5.68 23.33 13.02
N VAL A 160 4.95 22.42 12.37
CA VAL A 160 4.68 22.41 10.92
C VAL A 160 3.23 22.18 10.56
N GLY A 161 2.30 22.45 11.47
CA GLY A 161 0.87 22.16 11.29
C GLY A 161 0.24 22.76 10.04
N ASP A 162 0.67 23.98 9.66
CA ASP A 162 0.18 24.66 8.45
C ASP A 162 0.52 23.92 7.14
N LEU A 163 1.51 23.00 7.20
CA LEU A 163 1.97 22.21 6.06
C LEU A 163 1.36 20.79 6.07
N ILE A 164 0.72 20.37 7.16
CA ILE A 164 0.13 19.04 7.31
C ILE A 164 -1.31 19.10 6.81
N ILE A 165 -1.62 18.30 5.78
CA ILE A 165 -2.97 18.21 5.20
C ILE A 165 -3.74 16.97 5.63
N CYS A 166 -3.07 15.95 6.20
CA CYS A 166 -3.71 14.73 6.66
C CYS A 166 -2.83 14.00 7.69
N ASP A 167 -3.45 13.42 8.70
CA ASP A 167 -2.81 12.62 9.76
C ASP A 167 -2.85 11.12 9.48
N GLU A 168 -3.21 10.74 8.27
CA GLU A 168 -3.30 9.36 7.81
C GLU A 168 -2.58 9.20 6.47
N ASP A 169 -2.06 7.98 6.21
CA ASP A 169 -1.40 7.65 4.95
C ASP A 169 -2.44 7.37 3.85
N LEU A 170 -3.12 8.43 3.42
CA LEU A 170 -4.16 8.36 2.39
C LEU A 170 -3.65 8.85 1.04
N PRO A 171 -4.17 8.30 -0.07
CA PRO A 171 -3.98 8.88 -1.41
C PRO A 171 -4.49 10.32 -1.47
N ILE A 172 -3.79 11.18 -2.22
CA ILE A 172 -4.17 12.60 -2.35
C ILE A 172 -5.61 12.79 -2.87
N ALA A 173 -6.06 11.92 -3.77
CA ALA A 173 -7.43 11.96 -4.29
C ALA A 173 -8.47 11.65 -3.22
N GLN A 174 -8.15 10.82 -2.24
CA GLN A 174 -9.02 10.53 -1.10
C GLN A 174 -9.04 11.69 -0.11
N ILE A 175 -7.88 12.31 0.17
CA ILE A 175 -7.78 13.51 1.00
C ILE A 175 -8.62 14.62 0.40
N LEU A 176 -8.49 14.88 -0.92
CA LEU A 176 -9.30 15.84 -1.64
C LEU A 176 -10.80 15.54 -1.53
N GLY A 177 -11.18 14.29 -1.75
CA GLY A 177 -12.57 13.85 -1.65
C GLY A 177 -13.17 14.08 -0.26
N ASN A 178 -12.43 13.73 0.79
CA ASN A 178 -12.85 13.97 2.17
C ASN A 178 -13.07 15.46 2.46
N GLU A 179 -12.19 16.32 1.95
CA GLU A 179 -12.28 17.76 2.16
C GLU A 179 -13.45 18.38 1.36
N LEU A 180 -13.69 17.92 0.13
CA LEU A 180 -14.84 18.33 -0.66
C LEU A 180 -16.17 17.96 0.01
N LEU A 181 -16.28 16.72 0.50
CA LEU A 181 -17.46 16.26 1.24
C LEU A 181 -17.70 17.09 2.50
N LYS A 182 -16.65 17.34 3.28
CA LYS A 182 -16.73 18.13 4.50
C LYS A 182 -17.22 19.56 4.26
N ARG A 183 -16.85 20.14 3.11
CA ARG A 183 -17.25 21.51 2.71
C ARG A 183 -18.54 21.57 1.88
N GLY A 184 -19.12 20.44 1.51
CA GLY A 184 -20.28 20.38 0.63
C GLY A 184 -19.98 20.89 -0.79
N LEU A 185 -18.73 20.73 -1.25
CA LEU A 185 -18.25 21.17 -2.56
C LEU A 185 -18.20 20.02 -3.55
N THR A 186 -18.30 20.38 -4.82
CA THR A 186 -18.17 19.46 -5.94
C THR A 186 -16.99 19.84 -6.83
N ILE A 187 -16.48 18.86 -7.61
CA ILE A 187 -15.38 19.06 -8.56
C ILE A 187 -15.69 18.38 -9.89
N SER A 188 -15.24 18.98 -10.97
CA SER A 188 -15.11 18.40 -12.31
C SER A 188 -13.70 18.59 -12.81
N THR A 189 -13.23 17.75 -13.73
CA THR A 189 -11.91 17.89 -14.32
C THR A 189 -11.97 18.00 -15.84
N ALA A 190 -11.02 18.76 -16.41
CA ALA A 190 -10.74 18.76 -17.84
C ALA A 190 -9.29 18.32 -18.01
N GLU A 191 -9.07 17.23 -18.73
CA GLU A 191 -7.78 16.57 -18.84
C GLU A 191 -7.29 16.56 -20.30
N SER A 192 -5.97 16.65 -20.50
CA SER A 192 -5.31 16.51 -21.79
C SER A 192 -4.21 15.45 -21.69
N CYS A 193 -2.97 15.82 -21.32
CA CYS A 193 -1.84 14.88 -21.26
C CYS A 193 -1.99 13.79 -20.19
N THR A 194 -2.79 14.02 -19.16
CA THR A 194 -3.11 13.02 -18.13
C THR A 194 -4.06 11.94 -18.61
N GLY A 195 -4.76 12.15 -19.74
CA GLY A 195 -5.55 11.12 -20.43
C GLY A 195 -6.70 10.51 -19.63
N GLY A 196 -7.24 11.22 -18.62
CA GLY A 196 -8.29 10.73 -17.71
C GLY A 196 -7.74 10.14 -16.38
N ASN A 197 -6.43 10.24 -16.14
CA ASN A 197 -5.83 9.67 -14.92
C ASN A 197 -6.30 10.38 -13.64
N ILE A 198 -6.58 11.70 -13.68
CA ILE A 198 -7.12 12.43 -12.52
C ILE A 198 -8.53 11.92 -12.21
N ALA A 199 -9.38 11.78 -13.23
CA ALA A 199 -10.70 11.19 -13.11
C ALA A 199 -10.63 9.76 -12.54
N HIS A 200 -9.72 8.94 -13.03
CA HIS A 200 -9.48 7.58 -12.53
C HIS A 200 -9.10 7.59 -11.04
N CYS A 201 -8.14 8.42 -10.64
CA CYS A 201 -7.73 8.53 -9.23
C CYS A 201 -8.88 8.96 -8.30
N ILE A 202 -9.73 9.87 -8.75
CA ILE A 202 -10.90 10.32 -7.98
C ILE A 202 -11.94 9.21 -7.89
N THR A 203 -12.29 8.59 -9.02
CA THR A 203 -13.34 7.56 -9.08
C THR A 203 -12.92 6.21 -8.48
N ALA A 204 -11.63 5.97 -8.28
CA ALA A 204 -11.14 4.81 -7.54
C ALA A 204 -11.56 4.83 -6.05
N ASN A 205 -12.00 5.98 -5.52
CA ASN A 205 -12.48 6.10 -4.15
C ASN A 205 -13.99 5.85 -4.09
N ALA A 206 -14.39 4.89 -3.27
CA ALA A 206 -15.81 4.60 -3.05
C ALA A 206 -16.56 5.85 -2.54
N GLY A 207 -17.75 6.11 -3.08
CA GLY A 207 -18.55 7.27 -2.70
C GLY A 207 -18.19 8.59 -3.43
N SER A 208 -17.25 8.58 -4.37
CA SER A 208 -16.82 9.76 -5.12
C SER A 208 -17.96 10.48 -5.87
N SER A 209 -19.04 9.79 -6.23
CA SER A 209 -20.22 10.37 -6.87
C SER A 209 -20.90 11.49 -6.07
N ALA A 210 -20.64 11.57 -4.75
CA ALA A 210 -21.19 12.62 -3.91
C ALA A 210 -20.51 13.98 -4.13
N TYR A 211 -19.29 14.01 -4.68
CA TYR A 211 -18.52 15.25 -4.91
C TYR A 211 -17.94 15.37 -6.33
N TYR A 212 -17.83 14.29 -7.09
CA TYR A 212 -17.28 14.30 -8.43
C TYR A 212 -18.38 14.26 -9.49
N LEU A 213 -18.47 15.30 -10.32
CA LEU A 213 -19.53 15.46 -11.31
C LEU A 213 -19.15 14.84 -12.67
N GLY A 214 -17.85 14.69 -12.96
CA GLY A 214 -17.37 14.13 -14.20
C GLY A 214 -16.12 14.77 -14.74
N SER A 215 -15.64 14.27 -15.90
CA SER A 215 -14.43 14.73 -16.57
C SER A 215 -14.62 14.79 -18.08
N VAL A 216 -13.90 15.74 -18.71
CA VAL A 216 -13.72 15.78 -20.16
C VAL A 216 -12.25 15.50 -20.47
N VAL A 217 -11.97 14.45 -21.22
CA VAL A 217 -10.61 14.19 -21.74
C VAL A 217 -10.51 14.82 -23.12
N SER A 218 -9.97 16.05 -23.18
CA SER A 218 -9.85 16.87 -24.38
C SER A 218 -8.45 16.75 -24.99
N TYR A 219 -8.17 15.63 -25.65
CA TYR A 219 -6.82 15.38 -26.21
C TYR A 219 -6.57 16.16 -27.49
N ALA A 220 -7.53 16.17 -28.43
CA ALA A 220 -7.46 16.93 -29.67
C ALA A 220 -7.80 18.41 -29.45
N ASN A 221 -7.21 19.30 -30.23
CA ASN A 221 -7.45 20.76 -30.11
C ASN A 221 -8.91 21.13 -30.45
N GLU A 222 -9.52 20.46 -31.41
CA GLU A 222 -10.92 20.65 -31.77
C GLU A 222 -11.86 20.36 -30.60
N VAL A 223 -11.56 19.33 -29.80
CA VAL A 223 -12.34 19.00 -28.59
C VAL A 223 -12.15 20.07 -27.51
N LYS A 224 -10.94 20.62 -27.35
CA LYS A 224 -10.70 21.74 -26.42
C LYS A 224 -11.51 22.96 -26.79
N GLN A 225 -11.56 23.28 -28.08
CA GLN A 225 -12.32 24.46 -28.58
C GLN A 225 -13.83 24.23 -28.49
N GLN A 226 -14.32 23.11 -29.02
CA GLN A 226 -15.77 22.87 -29.17
C GLN A 226 -16.45 22.49 -27.86
N VAL A 227 -15.77 21.74 -26.98
CA VAL A 227 -16.38 21.24 -25.74
C VAL A 227 -16.03 22.12 -24.54
N LEU A 228 -14.77 22.58 -24.47
CA LEU A 228 -14.31 23.37 -23.32
C LEU A 228 -14.28 24.89 -23.59
N GLY A 229 -14.52 25.33 -24.83
CA GLY A 229 -14.54 26.75 -25.18
C GLY A 229 -13.13 27.39 -25.16
N VAL A 230 -12.05 26.61 -25.29
CA VAL A 230 -10.69 27.14 -25.36
C VAL A 230 -10.53 27.93 -26.64
N LEU A 231 -10.09 29.17 -26.55
CA LEU A 231 -9.88 30.04 -27.71
C LEU A 231 -8.63 29.62 -28.48
N GLU A 232 -8.72 29.69 -29.81
CA GLU A 232 -7.56 29.55 -30.67
C GLU A 232 -6.64 30.78 -30.48
N GLN A 233 -5.34 30.54 -30.22
CA GLN A 233 -4.33 31.60 -30.12
C GLN A 233 -3.58 31.77 -31.43
#